data_60a160a55836e32632e18ec3aa91eb3e
#
_entry.id   60a160a55836e32632e18ec3aa91eb3e
#
_cell.length_a   1.000
_cell.length_b   1.000
_cell.length_c   1.000
_cell.angle_alpha   90.00
_cell.angle_beta   90.00
_cell.angle_gamma   90.00
#
_symmetry.space_group_name_H-M   'P 1'
#
loop_
_entity.id
_entity.type
_entity.pdbx_description
1 polymer ?
#
loop_
_entity_poly.entity_id
_entity_poly.type
_entity_poly.pdbx_seq_one_letter_code
_entity_poly.pdbx_strand_id
1 'polypeptide(L)'
;IVQIIFVNSWFALIPIVLYTQTLNGWRKLKKANFTVHFFRALTMALALFFGYTGFYRLPMVTMYSIVFLIPLMITIGSVFFLGEVVRWKRFTAILIGFIGAIISINPFGTEYDNYIFLALFCPIFASASYLIVRKYGFKENLFSFLIYGKILMLVLTGVFALFIFKPVSLDHLMLNGAAGLMRGIATIFVVNAARH
;
A
#
# COMPACT_ATOMS: atom_id res chain seq x y z
N ILE A 1 -10.45 -10.99 -5.53
CA ILE A 1 -9.41 -9.99 -5.16
C ILE A 1 -10.06 -8.85 -4.38
N VAL A 2 -11.03 -8.11 -4.95
CA VAL A 2 -11.66 -6.95 -4.29
C VAL A 2 -12.26 -7.31 -2.92
N GLN A 3 -12.94 -8.46 -2.82
CA GLN A 3 -13.50 -8.97 -1.57
C GLN A 3 -12.43 -9.26 -0.52
N ILE A 4 -11.27 -9.80 -0.93
CA ILE A 4 -10.12 -10.01 -0.02
C ILE A 4 -9.62 -8.67 0.53
N ILE A 5 -9.48 -7.66 -0.33
CA ILE A 5 -9.05 -6.31 0.08
C ILE A 5 -10.06 -5.70 1.04
N PHE A 6 -11.35 -5.87 0.79
CA PHE A 6 -12.43 -5.38 1.62
C PHE A 6 -12.41 -6.01 3.03
N VAL A 7 -12.41 -7.35 3.11
CA VAL A 7 -12.35 -8.08 4.38
C VAL A 7 -11.09 -7.72 5.17
N ASN A 8 -9.93 -7.74 4.50
CA ASN A 8 -8.65 -7.38 5.10
C ASN A 8 -8.66 -5.93 5.65
N SER A 9 -9.33 -5.00 4.96
CA SER A 9 -9.45 -3.61 5.41
C SER A 9 -10.34 -3.46 6.64
N TRP A 10 -11.40 -4.28 6.76
CA TRP A 10 -12.23 -4.33 7.97
C TRP A 10 -11.43 -4.72 9.20
N PHE A 11 -10.73 -5.84 9.12
CA PHE A 11 -9.90 -6.31 10.24
C PHE A 11 -8.73 -5.36 10.54
N ALA A 12 -8.16 -4.70 9.55
CA ALA A 12 -7.11 -3.71 9.75
C ALA A 12 -7.58 -2.44 10.49
N LEU A 13 -8.88 -2.14 10.47
CA LEU A 13 -9.42 -1.03 11.25
C LEU A 13 -9.36 -1.27 12.76
N ILE A 14 -9.46 -2.51 13.22
CA ILE A 14 -9.50 -2.85 14.65
C ILE A 14 -8.28 -2.27 15.39
N PRO A 15 -7.02 -2.64 15.06
CA PRO A 15 -5.86 -2.09 15.76
C PRO A 15 -5.71 -0.57 15.57
N ILE A 16 -6.13 -0.03 14.43
CA ILE A 16 -6.07 1.42 14.17
C ILE A 16 -7.04 2.18 15.08
N VAL A 17 -8.27 1.69 15.24
CA VAL A 17 -9.27 2.27 16.13
C VAL A 17 -8.81 2.19 17.58
N LEU A 18 -8.32 1.03 18.03
CA LEU A 18 -7.77 0.87 19.38
C LEU A 18 -6.62 1.84 19.64
N TYR A 19 -5.67 1.93 18.71
CA TYR A 19 -4.54 2.87 18.82
C TYR A 19 -5.00 4.33 18.88
N THR A 20 -6.00 4.69 18.06
CA THR A 20 -6.56 6.04 18.06
C THR A 20 -7.28 6.36 19.35
N GLN A 21 -7.96 5.38 19.93
CA GLN A 21 -8.69 5.51 21.19
C GLN A 21 -7.74 5.70 22.37
N THR A 22 -6.69 4.88 22.48
CA THR A 22 -5.70 4.94 23.57
C THR A 22 -4.97 6.28 23.64
N LEU A 23 -4.77 6.95 22.50
CA LEU A 23 -4.05 8.22 22.40
C LEU A 23 -4.95 9.46 22.26
N ASN A 24 -6.26 9.32 22.57
CA ASN A 24 -7.25 10.39 22.40
C ASN A 24 -7.22 11.05 21.01
N GLY A 25 -6.88 10.27 19.99
CA GLY A 25 -6.68 10.73 18.62
C GLY A 25 -7.96 11.27 17.96
N TRP A 26 -9.14 10.86 18.44
CA TRP A 26 -10.45 11.30 17.91
C TRP A 26 -10.63 12.81 17.98
N ARG A 27 -10.15 13.47 19.04
CA ARG A 27 -10.24 14.93 19.19
C ARG A 27 -9.39 15.67 18.16
N LYS A 28 -8.41 14.99 17.56
CA LYS A 28 -7.45 15.54 16.60
C LYS A 28 -7.87 15.35 15.13
N LEU A 29 -8.98 14.64 14.87
CA LEU A 29 -9.48 14.36 13.51
C LEU A 29 -10.16 15.56 12.81
N LYS A 30 -10.45 16.65 13.53
CA LYS A 30 -11.37 17.73 13.11
C LYS A 30 -10.91 18.58 11.91
N LYS A 31 -9.68 18.46 11.41
CA LYS A 31 -9.15 19.26 10.28
C LYS A 31 -8.38 18.38 9.31
N ALA A 32 -9.06 17.50 8.61
CA ALA A 32 -8.42 16.66 7.60
C ALA A 32 -8.74 17.16 6.20
N ASN A 33 -7.73 17.24 5.34
CA ASN A 33 -7.94 17.54 3.93
C ASN A 33 -8.43 16.28 3.21
N PHE A 34 -9.73 16.22 2.93
CA PHE A 34 -10.37 15.08 2.29
C PHE A 34 -9.69 14.68 0.97
N THR A 35 -9.27 15.65 0.16
CA THR A 35 -8.60 15.38 -1.13
C THR A 35 -7.33 14.58 -0.95
N VAL A 36 -6.49 14.92 0.02
CA VAL A 36 -5.24 14.20 0.30
C VAL A 36 -5.52 12.74 0.71
N HIS A 37 -6.50 12.55 1.58
CA HIS A 37 -6.88 11.22 2.06
C HIS A 37 -7.53 10.37 0.96
N PHE A 38 -8.34 11.00 0.10
CA PHE A 38 -8.97 10.33 -1.04
C PHE A 38 -7.92 9.82 -2.03
N PHE A 39 -7.00 10.68 -2.49
CA PHE A 39 -5.96 10.26 -3.42
C PHE A 39 -5.04 9.20 -2.82
N ARG A 40 -4.73 9.30 -1.52
CA ARG A 40 -3.95 8.27 -0.83
C ARG A 40 -4.69 6.93 -0.77
N ALA A 41 -5.98 6.94 -0.45
CA ALA A 41 -6.79 5.72 -0.40
C ALA A 41 -6.94 5.10 -1.79
N LEU A 42 -7.17 5.92 -2.80
CA LEU A 42 -7.29 5.48 -4.19
C LEU A 42 -5.99 4.83 -4.69
N THR A 43 -4.85 5.51 -4.53
CA THR A 43 -3.55 4.96 -4.93
C THR A 43 -3.24 3.66 -4.20
N MET A 44 -3.53 3.57 -2.91
CA MET A 44 -3.32 2.34 -2.14
C MET A 44 -4.28 1.22 -2.55
N ALA A 45 -5.54 1.54 -2.88
CA ALA A 45 -6.50 0.55 -3.38
C ALA A 45 -6.05 -0.03 -4.73
N LEU A 46 -5.59 0.84 -5.64
CA LEU A 46 -5.02 0.42 -6.94
C LEU A 46 -3.75 -0.42 -6.75
N ALA A 47 -2.84 -0.01 -5.87
CA ALA A 47 -1.65 -0.79 -5.55
C ALA A 47 -2.00 -2.21 -5.08
N LEU A 48 -2.98 -2.34 -4.20
CA LEU A 48 -3.42 -3.65 -3.72
C LEU A 48 -4.15 -4.46 -4.79
N PHE A 49 -4.96 -3.83 -5.62
CA PHE A 49 -5.63 -4.49 -6.73
C PHE A 49 -4.60 -5.10 -7.70
N PHE A 50 -3.64 -4.33 -8.16
CA PHE A 50 -2.58 -4.81 -9.05
C PHE A 50 -1.65 -5.81 -8.33
N GLY A 51 -1.33 -5.57 -7.06
CA GLY A 51 -0.53 -6.46 -6.25
C GLY A 51 -1.16 -7.85 -6.09
N TYR A 52 -2.41 -7.92 -5.67
CA TYR A 52 -3.11 -9.20 -5.55
C TYR A 52 -3.34 -9.89 -6.90
N THR A 53 -3.56 -9.11 -7.97
CA THR A 53 -3.64 -9.67 -9.33
C THR A 53 -2.31 -10.31 -9.73
N GLY A 54 -1.20 -9.63 -9.45
CA GLY A 54 0.14 -10.15 -9.67
C GLY A 54 0.41 -11.42 -8.88
N PHE A 55 0.12 -11.45 -7.57
CA PHE A 55 0.30 -12.66 -6.75
C PHE A 55 -0.59 -13.84 -7.19
N TYR A 56 -1.72 -13.58 -7.81
CA TYR A 56 -2.60 -14.62 -8.33
C TYR A 56 -2.11 -15.20 -9.65
N ARG A 57 -1.42 -14.42 -10.49
CA ARG A 57 -1.05 -14.78 -11.86
C ARG A 57 0.42 -15.12 -12.04
N LEU A 58 1.30 -14.51 -11.25
CA LEU A 58 2.74 -14.62 -11.40
C LEU A 58 3.34 -15.53 -10.31
N PRO A 59 4.47 -16.17 -10.58
CA PRO A 59 5.26 -16.83 -9.55
C PRO A 59 5.59 -15.89 -8.40
N MET A 60 5.59 -16.40 -7.17
CA MET A 60 5.86 -15.58 -5.98
C MET A 60 7.20 -14.85 -6.06
N VAL A 61 8.24 -15.51 -6.58
CA VAL A 61 9.58 -14.91 -6.74
C VAL A 61 9.52 -13.66 -7.62
N THR A 62 8.86 -13.76 -8.78
CA THR A 62 8.68 -12.64 -9.71
C THR A 62 7.90 -11.50 -9.05
N MET A 63 6.81 -11.82 -8.36
CA MET A 63 5.98 -10.78 -7.73
C MET A 63 6.70 -10.08 -6.58
N TYR A 64 7.45 -10.81 -5.73
CA TYR A 64 8.27 -10.18 -4.70
C TYR A 64 9.38 -9.30 -5.28
N SER A 65 10.00 -9.70 -6.40
CA SER A 65 10.98 -8.86 -7.10
C SER A 65 10.35 -7.54 -7.58
N ILE A 66 9.12 -7.59 -8.07
CA ILE A 66 8.37 -6.38 -8.44
C ILE A 66 8.06 -5.52 -7.21
N VAL A 67 7.64 -6.12 -6.09
CA VAL A 67 7.37 -5.39 -4.84
C VAL A 67 8.63 -4.72 -4.29
N PHE A 68 9.80 -5.32 -4.46
CA PHE A 68 11.08 -4.70 -4.07
C PHE A 68 11.42 -3.43 -4.86
N LEU A 69 10.72 -3.14 -5.97
CA LEU A 69 10.84 -1.84 -6.65
C LEU A 69 10.20 -0.68 -5.87
N ILE A 70 9.34 -0.95 -4.87
CA ILE A 70 8.66 0.12 -4.10
C ILE A 70 9.66 1.11 -3.49
N PRO A 71 10.72 0.71 -2.76
CA PRO A 71 11.71 1.65 -2.21
C PRO A 71 12.44 2.46 -3.28
N LEU A 72 12.69 1.84 -4.45
CA LEU A 72 13.26 2.53 -5.61
C LEU A 72 12.33 3.65 -6.09
N MET A 73 11.07 3.31 -6.33
CA MET A 73 10.07 4.26 -6.81
C MET A 73 9.81 5.39 -5.80
N ILE A 74 9.80 5.07 -4.48
CA ILE A 74 9.70 6.10 -3.43
C ILE A 74 10.91 7.05 -3.50
N THR A 75 12.11 6.54 -3.68
CA THR A 75 13.32 7.37 -3.72
C THR A 75 13.36 8.24 -4.97
N ILE A 76 13.06 7.69 -6.13
CA ILE A 76 12.95 8.45 -7.37
C ILE A 76 11.84 9.52 -7.23
N GLY A 77 10.67 9.11 -6.78
CA GLY A 77 9.54 10.02 -6.57
C GLY A 77 9.84 11.13 -5.55
N SER A 78 10.63 10.85 -4.50
CA SER A 78 11.00 11.87 -3.51
C SER A 78 11.86 12.98 -4.10
N VAL A 79 12.74 12.67 -5.05
CA VAL A 79 13.51 13.67 -5.77
C VAL A 79 12.61 14.57 -6.61
N PHE A 80 11.71 13.96 -7.41
CA PHE A 80 10.86 14.74 -8.33
C PHE A 80 9.73 15.50 -7.64
N PHE A 81 9.08 14.89 -6.64
CA PHE A 81 7.87 15.47 -6.03
C PHE A 81 8.12 16.21 -4.71
N LEU A 82 9.21 15.89 -4.01
CA LEU A 82 9.57 16.51 -2.74
C LEU A 82 10.83 17.39 -2.83
N GLY A 83 11.58 17.33 -3.94
CA GLY A 83 12.83 18.08 -4.11
C GLY A 83 13.98 17.58 -3.22
N GLU A 84 13.93 16.31 -2.79
CA GLU A 84 14.94 15.75 -1.91
C GLU A 84 16.23 15.42 -2.66
N VAL A 85 17.36 15.69 -2.02
CA VAL A 85 18.67 15.30 -2.56
C VAL A 85 19.03 13.90 -2.08
N VAL A 86 19.09 12.95 -3.01
CA VAL A 86 19.50 11.58 -2.70
C VAL A 86 21.03 11.49 -2.70
N ARG A 87 21.61 11.10 -1.56
CA ARG A 87 23.06 10.88 -1.45
C ARG A 87 23.48 9.69 -2.32
N TRP A 88 24.68 9.78 -2.90
CA TRP A 88 25.24 8.78 -3.80
C TRP A 88 25.17 7.33 -3.23
N LYS A 89 25.47 7.13 -1.96
CA LYS A 89 25.39 5.81 -1.30
C LYS A 89 23.99 5.20 -1.35
N ARG A 90 22.94 6.02 -1.22
CA ARG A 90 21.55 5.56 -1.32
C ARG A 90 21.18 5.24 -2.76
N PHE A 91 21.66 6.04 -3.70
CA PHE A 91 21.42 5.82 -5.13
C PHE A 91 22.08 4.51 -5.61
N THR A 92 23.33 4.25 -5.25
CA THR A 92 24.03 2.99 -5.61
C THR A 92 23.34 1.77 -5.02
N ALA A 93 22.92 1.80 -3.74
CA ALA A 93 22.19 0.71 -3.12
C ALA A 93 20.87 0.38 -3.86
N ILE A 94 20.15 1.42 -4.30
CA ILE A 94 18.92 1.31 -5.08
C ILE A 94 19.19 0.69 -6.45
N LEU A 95 20.27 1.13 -7.15
CA LEU A 95 20.64 0.56 -8.44
C LEU A 95 20.98 -0.93 -8.34
N ILE A 96 21.74 -1.32 -7.31
CA ILE A 96 22.07 -2.74 -7.08
C ILE A 96 20.79 -3.56 -6.85
N GLY A 97 19.87 -3.05 -6.01
CA GLY A 97 18.58 -3.72 -5.80
C GLY A 97 17.73 -3.81 -7.07
N PHE A 98 17.75 -2.77 -7.92
CA PHE A 98 17.04 -2.76 -9.19
C PHE A 98 17.59 -3.79 -10.18
N ILE A 99 18.93 -3.87 -10.30
CA ILE A 99 19.59 -4.88 -11.14
C ILE A 99 19.23 -6.28 -10.64
N GLY A 100 19.27 -6.52 -9.32
CA GLY A 100 18.85 -7.80 -8.74
C GLY A 100 17.40 -8.15 -9.05
N ALA A 101 16.47 -7.17 -9.00
CA ALA A 101 15.09 -7.37 -9.37
C ALA A 101 14.92 -7.72 -10.85
N ILE A 102 15.63 -7.04 -11.77
CA ILE A 102 15.60 -7.34 -13.21
C ILE A 102 16.10 -8.76 -13.48
N ILE A 103 17.21 -9.16 -12.88
CA ILE A 103 17.75 -10.51 -13.02
C ILE A 103 16.73 -11.56 -12.54
N SER A 104 16.10 -11.31 -11.40
CA SER A 104 15.10 -12.22 -10.82
C SER A 104 13.81 -12.32 -11.64
N ILE A 105 13.36 -11.23 -12.24
CA ILE A 105 12.17 -11.22 -13.12
C ILE A 105 12.44 -11.95 -14.43
N ASN A 106 13.72 -11.98 -14.86
CA ASN A 106 14.16 -12.57 -16.12
C ASN A 106 13.28 -12.13 -17.32
N PRO A 107 13.20 -10.82 -17.63
CA PRO A 107 12.28 -10.29 -18.64
C PRO A 107 12.57 -10.77 -20.07
N PHE A 108 13.72 -11.40 -20.29
CA PHE A 108 14.13 -11.97 -21.58
C PHE A 108 13.94 -13.49 -21.65
N GLY A 109 13.27 -14.09 -20.64
CA GLY A 109 12.94 -15.51 -20.62
C GLY A 109 11.90 -15.88 -21.70
N THR A 110 11.83 -17.17 -22.02
CA THR A 110 11.00 -17.69 -23.12
C THR A 110 9.49 -17.64 -22.85
N GLU A 111 9.07 -17.45 -21.60
CA GLU A 111 7.66 -17.32 -21.20
C GLU A 111 7.38 -15.92 -20.70
N TYR A 112 6.98 -15.04 -21.62
CA TYR A 112 6.60 -13.67 -21.28
C TYR A 112 5.13 -13.65 -20.85
N ASP A 113 4.87 -13.43 -19.57
CA ASP A 113 3.53 -13.25 -19.06
C ASP A 113 3.16 -11.75 -19.08
N ASN A 114 2.16 -11.38 -19.87
CA ASN A 114 1.65 -10.01 -19.95
C ASN A 114 1.21 -9.43 -18.61
N TYR A 115 0.94 -10.29 -17.61
CA TYR A 115 0.61 -9.85 -16.25
C TYR A 115 1.79 -9.19 -15.51
N ILE A 116 3.03 -9.34 -15.97
CA ILE A 116 4.20 -8.61 -15.43
C ILE A 116 4.00 -7.10 -15.58
N PHE A 117 3.54 -6.64 -16.76
CA PHE A 117 3.24 -5.22 -16.98
C PHE A 117 2.15 -4.69 -16.05
N LEU A 118 1.09 -5.49 -15.85
CA LEU A 118 0.04 -5.14 -14.90
C LEU A 118 0.56 -5.09 -13.46
N ALA A 119 1.42 -6.02 -13.07
CA ALA A 119 2.00 -6.06 -11.73
C ALA A 119 2.93 -4.87 -11.45
N LEU A 120 3.60 -4.30 -12.46
CA LEU A 120 4.44 -3.10 -12.33
C LEU A 120 3.66 -1.85 -11.88
N PHE A 121 2.35 -1.81 -12.08
CA PHE A 121 1.53 -0.72 -11.51
C PHE A 121 1.43 -0.79 -9.99
N CYS A 122 1.63 -1.95 -9.37
CA CYS A 122 1.62 -2.10 -7.92
C CYS A 122 2.68 -1.20 -7.23
N PRO A 123 3.99 -1.28 -7.53
CA PRO A 123 4.99 -0.41 -6.91
C PRO A 123 4.80 1.07 -7.26
N ILE A 124 4.29 1.41 -8.44
CA ILE A 124 4.00 2.80 -8.83
C ILE A 124 2.93 3.40 -7.91
N PHE A 125 1.78 2.75 -7.78
CA PHE A 125 0.70 3.26 -6.94
C PHE A 125 1.02 3.15 -5.44
N ALA A 126 1.73 2.10 -5.00
CA ALA A 126 2.18 1.99 -3.63
C ALA A 126 3.12 3.14 -3.26
N SER A 127 4.15 3.40 -4.08
CA SER A 127 5.08 4.51 -3.84
C SER A 127 4.39 5.86 -3.85
N ALA A 128 3.44 6.09 -4.76
CA ALA A 128 2.64 7.32 -4.77
C ALA A 128 1.88 7.53 -3.44
N SER A 129 1.28 6.47 -2.90
CA SER A 129 0.60 6.53 -1.60
C SER A 129 1.56 6.90 -0.46
N TYR A 130 2.78 6.35 -0.43
CA TYR A 130 3.80 6.69 0.56
C TYR A 130 4.32 8.13 0.40
N LEU A 131 4.52 8.59 -0.83
CA LEU A 131 4.93 9.97 -1.11
C LEU A 131 3.88 11.00 -0.68
N ILE A 132 2.59 10.69 -0.83
CA ILE A 132 1.51 11.53 -0.32
C ILE A 132 1.61 11.67 1.21
N VAL A 133 1.82 10.57 1.95
CA VAL A 133 2.01 10.62 3.40
C VAL A 133 3.23 11.45 3.77
N ARG A 134 4.33 11.29 3.06
CA ARG A 134 5.57 12.02 3.31
C ARG A 134 5.42 13.52 3.04
N LYS A 135 4.77 13.89 1.93
CA LYS A 135 4.55 15.29 1.55
C LYS A 135 3.62 16.05 2.50
N TYR A 136 2.57 15.38 2.94
CA TYR A 136 1.52 16.01 3.74
C TYR A 136 1.56 15.60 5.22
N GLY A 137 2.45 14.70 5.61
CA GLY A 137 2.52 14.13 6.97
C GLY A 137 2.77 15.16 8.08
N PHE A 138 3.45 16.28 7.77
CA PHE A 138 3.65 17.37 8.73
C PHE A 138 2.44 18.31 8.82
N LYS A 139 1.63 18.41 7.76
CA LYS A 139 0.44 19.28 7.70
C LYS A 139 -0.81 18.61 8.23
N GLU A 140 -0.89 17.30 8.08
CA GLU A 140 -2.02 16.48 8.47
C GLU A 140 -1.74 15.70 9.75
N ASN A 141 -2.81 15.40 10.49
CA ASN A 141 -2.68 14.60 11.69
C ASN A 141 -2.45 13.12 11.35
N LEU A 142 -1.57 12.44 12.12
CA LEU A 142 -1.33 11.00 12.03
C LEU A 142 -2.64 10.19 12.02
N PHE A 143 -3.54 10.50 12.94
CA PHE A 143 -4.81 9.76 13.08
C PHE A 143 -5.72 9.94 11.86
N SER A 144 -5.65 11.10 11.20
CA SER A 144 -6.38 11.35 9.96
C SER A 144 -5.90 10.43 8.84
N PHE A 145 -4.60 10.24 8.70
CA PHE A 145 -4.05 9.29 7.73
C PHE A 145 -4.43 7.84 8.03
N LEU A 146 -4.49 7.46 9.30
CA LEU A 146 -4.86 6.11 9.70
C LEU A 146 -6.35 5.83 9.46
N ILE A 147 -7.22 6.69 9.98
CA ILE A 147 -8.68 6.48 9.99
C ILE A 147 -9.29 6.77 8.61
N TYR A 148 -9.12 7.99 8.08
CA TYR A 148 -9.77 8.36 6.81
C TYR A 148 -9.24 7.52 5.64
N GLY A 149 -7.93 7.20 5.61
CA GLY A 149 -7.38 6.33 4.59
C GLY A 149 -8.00 4.94 4.58
N LYS A 150 -8.30 4.37 5.75
CA LYS A 150 -8.95 3.05 5.85
C LYS A 150 -10.44 3.09 5.57
N ILE A 151 -11.14 4.10 6.08
CA ILE A 151 -12.58 4.27 5.80
C ILE A 151 -12.81 4.46 4.31
N LEU A 152 -12.07 5.36 3.66
CA LEU A 152 -12.18 5.59 2.23
C LEU A 152 -11.86 4.33 1.42
N MET A 153 -10.85 3.56 1.85
CA MET A 153 -10.52 2.30 1.22
C MET A 153 -11.65 1.28 1.36
N LEU A 154 -12.28 1.19 2.53
CA LEU A 154 -13.45 0.34 2.75
C LEU A 154 -14.62 0.75 1.86
N VAL A 155 -14.89 2.05 1.74
CA VAL A 155 -15.96 2.54 0.86
C VAL A 155 -15.65 2.20 -0.59
N LEU A 156 -14.44 2.49 -1.07
CA LEU A 156 -14.04 2.20 -2.45
C LEU A 156 -14.14 0.69 -2.77
N THR A 157 -13.59 -0.15 -1.91
CA THR A 157 -13.61 -1.61 -2.14
C THR A 157 -14.97 -2.23 -1.84
N GLY A 158 -15.73 -1.65 -0.90
CA GLY A 158 -17.07 -2.11 -0.52
C GLY A 158 -18.08 -1.96 -1.64
N VAL A 159 -18.09 -0.82 -2.31
CA VAL A 159 -18.96 -0.60 -3.47
C VAL A 159 -18.75 -1.69 -4.52
N PHE A 160 -17.51 -2.00 -4.85
CA PHE A 160 -17.21 -3.07 -5.80
C PHE A 160 -17.50 -4.47 -5.24
N ALA A 161 -17.29 -4.69 -3.93
CA ALA A 161 -17.55 -5.97 -3.30
C ALA A 161 -19.04 -6.33 -3.31
N LEU A 162 -19.95 -5.36 -3.24
CA LEU A 162 -21.41 -5.59 -3.32
C LEU A 162 -21.83 -6.25 -4.63
N PHE A 163 -21.14 -5.94 -5.75
CA PHE A 163 -21.46 -6.50 -7.06
C PHE A 163 -20.82 -7.87 -7.32
N ILE A 164 -19.77 -8.24 -6.59
CA ILE A 164 -18.93 -9.42 -6.87
C ILE A 164 -18.83 -10.33 -5.64
N PHE A 165 -19.76 -10.21 -4.69
CA PHE A 165 -19.69 -10.97 -3.45
C PHE A 165 -19.87 -12.47 -3.70
N LYS A 166 -18.89 -13.26 -3.24
CA LYS A 166 -18.95 -14.72 -3.20
C LYS A 166 -18.84 -15.19 -1.75
N PRO A 167 -19.59 -16.22 -1.34
CA PRO A 167 -19.45 -16.78 -0.01
C PRO A 167 -17.99 -17.26 0.21
N VAL A 168 -17.41 -16.89 1.32
CA VAL A 168 -16.04 -17.23 1.71
C VAL A 168 -16.11 -18.28 2.81
N SER A 169 -15.29 -19.33 2.73
CA SER A 169 -15.19 -20.31 3.80
C SER A 169 -14.62 -19.67 5.06
N LEU A 170 -14.96 -20.23 6.23
CA LEU A 170 -14.52 -19.71 7.53
C LEU A 170 -13.01 -19.66 7.64
N ASP A 171 -12.29 -20.64 7.12
CA ASP A 171 -10.83 -20.71 7.13
C ASP A 171 -10.20 -19.53 6.36
N HIS A 172 -10.72 -19.24 5.18
CA HIS A 172 -10.26 -18.09 4.39
C HIS A 172 -10.60 -16.76 5.07
N LEU A 173 -11.73 -16.67 5.78
CA LEU A 173 -12.09 -15.48 6.53
C LEU A 173 -11.14 -15.25 7.71
N MET A 174 -10.80 -16.31 8.46
CA MET A 174 -9.86 -16.24 9.58
C MET A 174 -8.46 -15.85 9.12
N LEU A 175 -7.97 -16.45 8.04
CA LEU A 175 -6.65 -16.15 7.48
C LEU A 175 -6.56 -14.69 6.99
N ASN A 176 -7.57 -14.23 6.25
CA ASN A 176 -7.66 -12.85 5.80
C ASN A 176 -7.84 -11.87 6.96
N GLY A 177 -8.55 -12.26 8.00
CA GLY A 177 -8.73 -11.48 9.21
C GLY A 177 -7.41 -11.29 9.95
N ALA A 178 -6.65 -12.36 10.17
CA ALA A 178 -5.33 -12.30 10.79
C ALA A 178 -4.35 -11.41 9.98
N ALA A 179 -4.31 -11.60 8.66
CA ALA A 179 -3.51 -10.75 7.76
C ALA A 179 -3.97 -9.28 7.83
N GLY A 180 -5.28 -9.03 7.96
CA GLY A 180 -5.84 -7.69 8.15
C GLY A 180 -5.38 -7.04 9.44
N LEU A 181 -5.44 -7.74 10.57
CA LEU A 181 -4.95 -7.25 11.87
C LEU A 181 -3.46 -6.87 11.79
N MET A 182 -2.62 -7.76 11.27
CA MET A 182 -1.20 -7.48 11.09
C MET A 182 -0.95 -6.27 10.18
N ARG A 183 -1.70 -6.14 9.09
CA ARG A 183 -1.62 -4.98 8.20
C ARG A 183 -2.04 -3.68 8.89
N GLY A 184 -3.04 -3.73 9.77
CA GLY A 184 -3.44 -2.57 10.58
C GLY A 184 -2.30 -2.08 11.48
N ILE A 185 -1.65 -3.00 12.19
CA ILE A 185 -0.49 -2.72 13.04
C ILE A 185 0.66 -2.17 12.19
N ALA A 186 1.01 -2.84 11.09
CA ALA A 186 2.06 -2.37 10.18
C ALA A 186 1.77 -0.97 9.62
N THR A 187 0.50 -0.65 9.31
CA THR A 187 0.11 0.69 8.85
C THR A 187 0.39 1.76 9.89
N ILE A 188 0.18 1.49 11.18
CA ILE A 188 0.49 2.41 12.28
C ILE A 188 1.99 2.72 12.28
N PHE A 189 2.85 1.70 12.22
CA PHE A 189 4.30 1.89 12.20
C PHE A 189 4.77 2.65 10.96
N VAL A 190 4.29 2.27 9.78
CA VAL A 190 4.68 2.92 8.51
C VAL A 190 4.29 4.39 8.48
N VAL A 191 3.07 4.75 8.91
CA VAL A 191 2.62 6.14 8.90
C VAL A 191 3.38 6.96 9.95
N ASN A 192 3.73 6.37 11.10
CA ASN A 192 4.62 7.02 12.08
C ASN A 192 6.01 7.25 11.48
N ALA A 193 6.62 6.23 10.89
CA ALA A 193 7.97 6.33 10.30
C ALA A 193 8.05 7.31 9.13
N ALA A 194 6.99 7.42 8.33
CA ALA A 194 6.96 8.32 7.16
C ALA A 194 6.87 9.81 7.54
N ARG A 195 6.61 10.13 8.81
CA ARG A 195 6.54 11.52 9.32
C ARG A 195 7.87 12.05 9.85
N HIS A 196 8.80 11.15 10.14
CA HIS A 196 10.17 11.47 10.61
C HIS A 196 11.17 11.30 9.46
#